data_0fd5ddaedf583bd796f605eec4302258
#
_entry.id   0fd5ddaedf583bd796f605eec4302258
#
_cell.length_a   1.000
_cell.length_b   1.000
_cell.length_c   1.000
_cell.angle_alpha   90.00
_cell.angle_beta   90.00
_cell.angle_gamma   90.00
#
_symmetry.space_group_name_H-M   'P 1'
#
loop_
_entity.id
_entity.type
_entity.pdbx_description
1 polymer ?
#
loop_
_entity_poly.entity_id
_entity_poly.type
_entity_poly.pdbx_seq_one_letter_code
_entity_poly.pdbx_strand_id
1 'polypeptide(L)'
;MSDSMLLHTRDGRGVHTLTLNNPKAFNVLSEAMMAAFQRALDEVAGDAAARVVVIAAEGRAFCAGHDLKEMRARPELAYYQSLFATCSTLMMSIRKLEVPVIARVHALATAAGCQLVAQCDLAVA
;
A
#
# COMPACT_ATOMS: atom_id res chain seq x y z
N MET A 1 -18.41 -7.78 0.03
CA MET A 1 -17.82 -7.46 -0.25
C MET A 1 -16.88 -7.78 -0.47
N SER A 2 -16.77 -8.05 -0.59
CA SER A 2 -15.95 -8.42 -0.87
C SER A 2 -14.96 -8.08 -1.55
N ASP A 3 -14.93 -7.37 -2.18
CA ASP A 3 -13.87 -6.95 -2.98
C ASP A 3 -13.03 -5.96 -2.27
N SER A 4 -12.31 -6.44 -1.34
CA SER A 4 -11.35 -5.64 -0.62
C SER A 4 -10.20 -5.30 -1.55
N MET A 5 -9.91 -4.01 -1.68
CA MET A 5 -8.72 -3.53 -2.40
C MET A 5 -7.46 -4.04 -1.75
N LEU A 6 -7.51 -4.31 -0.45
CA LEU A 6 -6.37 -4.77 0.31
C LEU A 6 -6.82 -5.92 1.21
N LEU A 7 -6.07 -7.01 1.17
CA LEU A 7 -6.29 -8.14 2.07
C LEU A 7 -5.35 -7.97 3.26
N HIS A 8 -5.88 -8.09 4.45
CA HIS A 8 -5.11 -7.93 5.67
C HIS A 8 -5.27 -9.17 6.53
N THR A 9 -4.18 -9.87 6.77
CA THR A 9 -4.16 -11.03 7.66
C THR A 9 -3.16 -10.80 8.78
N ARG A 10 -3.39 -11.44 9.92
CA ARG A 10 -2.48 -11.43 11.05
C ARG A 10 -2.39 -12.84 11.61
N ASP A 11 -1.19 -13.37 11.74
CA ASP A 11 -1.03 -14.71 12.33
C ASP A 11 -0.78 -14.62 13.83
N GLY A 12 -0.68 -15.79 14.48
CA GLY A 12 -0.50 -15.87 15.92
C GLY A 12 0.85 -15.38 16.42
N ARG A 13 1.81 -15.17 15.49
CA ARG A 13 3.14 -14.66 15.85
C ARG A 13 3.20 -13.14 15.81
N GLY A 14 2.14 -12.48 15.38
CA GLY A 14 2.14 -11.03 15.20
C GLY A 14 2.65 -10.59 13.83
N VAL A 15 2.65 -11.48 12.84
CA VAL A 15 3.01 -11.13 11.46
C VAL A 15 1.76 -10.64 10.75
N HIS A 16 1.77 -9.38 10.35
CA HIS A 16 0.71 -8.80 9.53
C HIS A 16 1.10 -8.88 8.07
N THR A 17 0.22 -9.38 7.23
CA THR A 17 0.42 -9.39 5.78
C THR A 17 -0.63 -8.51 5.15
N LEU A 18 -0.19 -7.48 4.44
CA LEU A 18 -1.04 -6.55 3.72
C LEU A 18 -0.83 -6.80 2.24
N THR A 19 -1.86 -7.32 1.57
CA THR A 19 -1.75 -7.72 0.17
C THR A 19 -2.58 -6.80 -0.71
N LEU A 20 -1.93 -6.08 -1.61
CA LEU A 20 -2.60 -5.26 -2.61
C LEU A 20 -3.41 -6.19 -3.52
N ASN A 21 -4.70 -5.94 -3.65
CA ASN A 21 -5.62 -6.87 -4.28
C ASN A 21 -6.53 -6.20 -5.31
N ASN A 22 -5.92 -5.52 -6.27
CA ASN A 22 -6.62 -5.02 -7.43
C ASN A 22 -5.80 -5.34 -8.67
N PRO A 23 -5.61 -6.66 -8.97
CA PRO A 23 -4.72 -7.08 -10.05
C PRO A 23 -5.15 -6.61 -11.43
N LYS A 24 -6.45 -6.43 -11.67
CA LYS A 24 -6.95 -5.95 -12.96
C LYS A 24 -6.43 -4.56 -13.31
N ALA A 25 -6.14 -3.75 -12.31
CA ALA A 25 -5.61 -2.40 -12.49
C ALA A 25 -4.15 -2.32 -12.04
N PHE A 26 -3.43 -3.45 -12.00
CA PHE A 26 -2.01 -3.53 -11.64
C PHE A 26 -1.73 -2.92 -10.26
N ASN A 27 -2.69 -3.05 -9.36
CA ASN A 27 -2.59 -2.59 -7.95
C ASN A 27 -2.23 -1.11 -7.83
N VAL A 28 -2.81 -0.29 -8.71
CA VAL A 28 -2.55 1.16 -8.65
C VAL A 28 -3.02 1.74 -7.33
N LEU A 29 -2.37 2.81 -6.91
CA LEU A 29 -2.71 3.54 -5.69
C LEU A 29 -3.86 4.50 -5.97
N SER A 30 -5.04 3.94 -6.21
CA SER A 30 -6.29 4.69 -6.31
C SER A 30 -6.66 5.24 -4.94
N GLU A 31 -7.62 6.15 -4.90
CA GLU A 31 -8.12 6.66 -3.61
C GLU A 31 -8.63 5.51 -2.74
N ALA A 32 -9.36 4.56 -3.34
CA ALA A 32 -9.88 3.40 -2.59
C ALA A 32 -8.75 2.53 -2.06
N MET A 33 -7.72 2.29 -2.86
CA MET A 33 -6.57 1.50 -2.43
C MET A 33 -5.81 2.20 -1.32
N MET A 34 -5.56 3.49 -1.46
CA MET A 34 -4.84 4.24 -0.43
C MET A 34 -5.62 4.29 0.88
N ALA A 35 -6.94 4.44 0.81
CA ALA A 35 -7.77 4.45 2.01
C ALA A 35 -7.74 3.09 2.72
N ALA A 36 -7.85 2.00 1.97
CA ALA A 36 -7.78 0.66 2.55
C ALA A 36 -6.41 0.39 3.17
N PHE A 37 -5.36 0.80 2.47
CA PHE A 37 -3.99 0.62 2.93
C PHE A 37 -3.74 1.41 4.22
N GLN A 38 -4.20 2.66 4.26
CA GLN A 38 -4.04 3.50 5.45
C GLN A 38 -4.75 2.90 6.65
N ARG A 39 -5.98 2.40 6.47
CA ARG A 39 -6.70 1.74 7.56
C ARG A 39 -5.94 0.54 8.10
N ALA A 40 -5.36 -0.26 7.20
CA ALA A 40 -4.59 -1.43 7.61
C ALA A 40 -3.34 -1.03 8.39
N LEU A 41 -2.62 -0.01 7.93
CA LEU A 41 -1.44 0.48 8.64
C LEU A 41 -1.81 1.02 10.02
N ASP A 42 -2.94 1.71 10.12
CA ASP A 42 -3.41 2.24 11.40
C ASP A 42 -3.76 1.09 12.37
N GLU A 43 -4.34 0.00 11.87
CA GLU A 43 -4.59 -1.18 12.68
C GLU A 43 -3.30 -1.81 13.20
N VAL A 44 -2.29 -1.91 12.34
CA VAL A 44 -0.98 -2.44 12.74
C VAL A 44 -0.38 -1.55 13.82
N ALA A 45 -0.44 -0.24 13.63
CA ALA A 45 0.11 0.71 14.60
C ALA A 45 -0.55 0.59 15.98
N GLY A 46 -1.82 0.19 16.00
CA GLY A 46 -2.57 -0.03 17.24
C GLY A 46 -2.40 -1.41 17.87
N ASP A 47 -1.69 -2.31 17.20
CA ASP A 47 -1.47 -3.67 17.68
C ASP A 47 -0.14 -3.77 18.43
N ALA A 48 -0.21 -3.74 19.74
CA ALA A 48 0.99 -3.79 20.60
C ALA A 48 1.75 -5.11 20.44
N ALA A 49 1.11 -6.16 19.93
CA ALA A 49 1.73 -7.46 19.72
C ALA A 49 2.23 -7.65 18.28
N ALA A 50 2.13 -6.63 17.43
CA ALA A 50 2.67 -6.71 16.07
C ALA A 50 4.19 -6.87 16.12
N ARG A 51 4.72 -7.77 15.29
CA ARG A 51 6.15 -8.08 15.22
C ARG A 51 6.77 -7.68 13.89
N VAL A 52 6.03 -7.81 12.80
CA VAL A 52 6.53 -7.50 11.47
C VAL A 52 5.34 -7.31 10.52
N VAL A 53 5.56 -6.50 9.48
CA VAL A 53 4.58 -6.30 8.41
C VAL A 53 5.21 -6.77 7.10
N VAL A 54 4.46 -7.58 6.35
CA VAL A 54 4.82 -7.96 4.98
C VAL A 54 3.84 -7.30 4.04
N ILE A 55 4.34 -6.53 3.09
CA ILE A 55 3.51 -5.94 2.03
C ILE A 55 3.70 -6.80 0.79
N ALA A 56 2.60 -7.34 0.28
CA ALA A 56 2.58 -8.23 -0.87
C ALA A 56 1.54 -7.74 -1.87
N ALA A 57 1.43 -8.39 -3.00
CA ALA A 57 0.44 -8.02 -4.02
C ALA A 57 0.05 -9.22 -4.85
N GLU A 58 -1.15 -9.17 -5.41
CA GLU A 58 -1.68 -10.20 -6.29
C GLU A 58 -1.51 -9.78 -7.75
N GLY A 59 -1.34 -10.75 -8.63
CA GLY A 59 -1.40 -10.52 -10.06
C GLY A 59 -0.06 -10.22 -10.71
N ARG A 60 -0.11 -9.55 -11.87
CA ARG A 60 1.04 -9.37 -12.76
C ARG A 60 1.97 -8.23 -12.38
N ALA A 61 1.54 -7.37 -11.47
CA ALA A 61 2.35 -6.27 -11.01
C ALA A 61 2.28 -6.18 -9.48
N PHE A 62 3.36 -5.75 -8.88
CA PHE A 62 3.34 -5.43 -7.46
C PHE A 62 2.53 -4.14 -7.24
N CYS A 63 2.92 -3.06 -7.90
CA CYS A 63 2.18 -1.80 -7.86
C CYS A 63 2.66 -0.91 -9.00
N ALA A 64 1.73 -0.40 -9.80
CA ALA A 64 2.05 0.40 -10.96
C ALA A 64 2.00 1.92 -10.71
N GLY A 65 1.82 2.34 -9.45
CA GLY A 65 1.80 3.76 -9.11
C GLY A 65 0.41 4.33 -8.99
N HIS A 66 0.26 5.64 -9.21
CA HIS A 66 -1.04 6.30 -9.09
C HIS A 66 -2.01 5.87 -10.18
N ASP A 67 -3.29 5.99 -9.89
CA ASP A 67 -4.34 5.67 -10.86
C ASP A 67 -4.51 6.85 -11.82
N LEU A 68 -3.94 6.72 -13.01
CA LEU A 68 -3.97 7.79 -14.00
C LEU A 68 -5.38 8.07 -14.53
N LYS A 69 -6.27 7.08 -14.48
CA LYS A 69 -7.66 7.28 -14.89
C LYS A 69 -8.38 8.22 -13.92
N GLU A 70 -8.16 8.03 -12.62
CA GLU A 70 -8.72 8.95 -11.62
C GLU A 70 -8.21 10.37 -11.83
N MET A 71 -6.90 10.50 -12.09
CA MET A 71 -6.30 11.81 -12.26
C MET A 71 -6.85 12.50 -13.51
N ARG A 72 -7.03 11.77 -14.59
CA ARG A 72 -7.59 12.31 -15.83
C ARG A 72 -9.04 12.72 -15.70
N ALA A 73 -9.79 11.98 -14.85
CA ALA A 73 -11.20 12.26 -14.65
C ALA A 73 -11.44 13.58 -13.92
N ARG A 74 -10.46 14.05 -13.18
CA ARG A 74 -10.54 15.30 -12.42
C ARG A 74 -9.24 16.09 -12.58
N PRO A 75 -9.04 16.73 -13.74
CA PRO A 75 -7.79 17.46 -13.99
C PRO A 75 -7.79 18.82 -13.30
N GLU A 76 -7.79 18.81 -11.98
CA GLU A 76 -7.83 19.99 -11.11
C GLU A 76 -6.63 19.98 -10.18
N LEU A 77 -5.99 21.13 -10.05
CA LEU A 77 -4.80 21.23 -9.19
C LEU A 77 -5.10 20.84 -7.75
N ALA A 78 -6.23 21.33 -7.22
CA ALA A 78 -6.60 21.03 -5.83
C ALA A 78 -6.76 19.52 -5.61
N TYR A 79 -7.34 18.81 -6.58
CA TYR A 79 -7.48 17.35 -6.50
C TYR A 79 -6.13 16.66 -6.49
N TYR A 80 -5.22 17.07 -7.37
CA TYR A 80 -3.88 16.49 -7.43
C TYR A 80 -3.11 16.73 -6.14
N GLN A 81 -3.21 17.93 -5.59
CA GLN A 81 -2.56 18.25 -4.32
C GLN A 81 -3.09 17.36 -3.19
N SER A 82 -4.39 17.15 -3.14
CA SER A 82 -5.03 16.28 -2.15
C SER A 82 -4.59 14.83 -2.32
N LEU A 83 -4.56 14.36 -3.56
CA LEU A 83 -4.17 12.99 -3.89
C LEU A 83 -2.74 12.70 -3.45
N PHE A 84 -1.82 13.62 -3.79
CA PHE A 84 -0.41 13.45 -3.42
C PHE A 84 -0.19 13.61 -1.93
N ALA A 85 -0.95 14.46 -1.25
CA ALA A 85 -0.89 14.59 0.19
C ALA A 85 -1.33 13.28 0.89
N THR A 86 -2.39 12.67 0.36
CA THR A 86 -2.87 11.36 0.87
C THR A 86 -1.78 10.30 0.69
N CYS A 87 -1.13 10.29 -0.47
CA CYS A 87 -0.05 9.35 -0.74
C CYS A 87 1.13 9.59 0.19
N SER A 88 1.51 10.84 0.41
CA SER A 88 2.61 11.17 1.33
C SER A 88 2.32 10.71 2.74
N THR A 89 1.10 10.91 3.21
CA THR A 89 0.67 10.46 4.53
C THR A 89 0.79 8.93 4.63
N LEU A 90 0.35 8.22 3.59
CA LEU A 90 0.44 6.77 3.53
C LEU A 90 1.90 6.31 3.63
N MET A 91 2.78 6.91 2.83
CA MET A 91 4.20 6.55 2.83
C MET A 91 4.85 6.82 4.18
N MET A 92 4.53 7.95 4.79
CA MET A 92 5.05 8.27 6.12
C MET A 92 4.52 7.33 7.19
N SER A 93 3.28 6.85 7.05
CA SER A 93 2.72 5.87 7.98
C SER A 93 3.51 4.57 7.97
N ILE A 94 4.00 4.16 6.80
CA ILE A 94 4.86 2.97 6.70
C ILE A 94 6.16 3.20 7.49
N ARG A 95 6.77 4.35 7.30
CA ARG A 95 8.05 4.67 7.96
C ARG A 95 7.91 4.84 9.47
N LYS A 96 6.75 5.26 9.92
CA LYS A 96 6.51 5.51 11.36
C LYS A 96 6.19 4.25 12.15
N LEU A 97 5.90 3.14 11.47
CA LEU A 97 5.65 1.89 12.18
C LEU A 97 6.89 1.50 12.97
N GLU A 98 6.66 1.00 14.20
CA GLU A 98 7.75 0.62 15.10
C GLU A 98 8.24 -0.81 14.87
N VAL A 99 7.67 -1.49 13.86
CA VAL A 99 8.06 -2.85 13.50
C VAL A 99 8.64 -2.86 12.11
N PRO A 100 9.49 -3.83 11.77
CA PRO A 100 10.03 -3.92 10.41
C PRO A 100 8.94 -4.11 9.37
N VAL A 101 9.09 -3.46 8.23
CA VAL A 101 8.19 -3.61 7.09
C VAL A 101 8.97 -4.18 5.92
N ILE A 102 8.52 -5.30 5.41
CA ILE A 102 9.18 -6.04 4.34
C ILE A 102 8.29 -6.03 3.10
N ALA A 103 8.80 -5.53 1.98
CA ALA A 103 8.09 -5.61 0.72
C ALA A 103 8.46 -6.93 0.03
N ARG A 104 7.46 -7.76 -0.26
CA ARG A 104 7.63 -8.98 -1.03
C ARG A 104 7.26 -8.69 -2.47
N VAL A 105 8.27 -8.32 -3.26
CA VAL A 105 8.09 -7.82 -4.62
C VAL A 105 8.21 -8.96 -5.61
N HIS A 106 7.08 -9.48 -6.06
CA HIS A 106 7.05 -10.65 -6.96
C HIS A 106 7.01 -10.25 -8.43
N ALA A 107 6.78 -8.97 -8.72
CA ALA A 107 6.58 -8.49 -10.08
C ALA A 107 6.84 -6.98 -10.12
N LEU A 108 6.53 -6.34 -11.24
CA LEU A 108 6.84 -4.93 -11.50
C LEU A 108 6.34 -3.99 -10.39
N ALA A 109 7.24 -3.14 -9.91
CA ALA A 109 6.92 -2.01 -9.06
C ALA A 109 7.50 -0.76 -9.72
N THR A 110 6.66 0.20 -10.07
CA THR A 110 7.08 1.37 -10.82
C THR A 110 6.40 2.63 -10.31
N ALA A 111 6.98 3.79 -10.59
CA ALA A 111 6.47 5.10 -10.17
C ALA A 111 6.24 5.12 -8.66
N ALA A 112 5.06 5.49 -8.19
CA ALA A 112 4.75 5.50 -6.76
C ALA A 112 4.82 4.08 -6.16
N GLY A 113 4.67 3.04 -6.98
CA GLY A 113 4.87 1.66 -6.54
C GLY A 113 6.32 1.37 -6.18
N CYS A 114 7.25 1.93 -6.93
CA CYS A 114 8.68 1.86 -6.59
C CYS A 114 8.96 2.63 -5.31
N GLN A 115 8.34 3.80 -5.15
CA GLN A 115 8.47 4.59 -3.94
C GLN A 115 7.95 3.80 -2.73
N LEU A 116 6.84 3.07 -2.89
CA LEU A 116 6.29 2.22 -1.84
C LEU A 116 7.33 1.20 -1.35
N VAL A 117 7.99 0.53 -2.29
CA VAL A 117 9.05 -0.43 -1.95
C VAL A 117 10.17 0.26 -1.20
N ALA A 118 10.57 1.45 -1.65
CA ALA A 118 11.65 2.20 -1.04
C ALA A 118 11.35 2.68 0.38
N GLN A 119 10.08 2.81 0.74
CA GLN A 119 9.69 3.18 2.10
C GLN A 119 9.79 2.02 3.10
N CYS A 120 9.87 0.80 2.61
CA CYS A 120 9.98 -0.38 3.46
C CYS A 120 11.40 -0.54 3.99
N ASP A 121 11.55 -1.27 5.08
CA ASP A 121 12.87 -1.51 5.67
C ASP A 121 13.67 -2.51 4.84
N LEU A 122 12.99 -3.50 4.27
CA LEU A 122 13.62 -4.52 3.44
C LEU A 122 12.72 -4.80 2.24
N ALA A 123 13.34 -5.29 1.18
CA ALA A 123 12.61 -5.77 0.01
C ALA A 123 13.19 -7.11 -0.42
N VAL A 124 12.31 -8.06 -0.72
CA VAL A 124 12.70 -9.37 -1.25
C VAL A 124 11.94 -9.60 -2.55
N ALA A 125 12.59 -10.30 -3.47
CA ALA A 125 11.99 -10.61 -4.76
C ALA A 125 11.54 -12.06 -4.82
#